data_bdda72835784f609c3e4d4917c6bfc47
#
_entry.id   bdda72835784f609c3e4d4917c6bfc47
#
_cell.length_a   1.000
_cell.length_b   1.000
_cell.length_c   1.000
_cell.angle_alpha   90.00
_cell.angle_beta   90.00
_cell.angle_gamma   90.00
#
_symmetry.space_group_name_H-M   'P 1'
#
loop_
_entity.id
_entity.type
_entity.pdbx_description
1 polymer ?
#
loop_
_entity_poly.entity_id
_entity_poly.type
_entity_poly.pdbx_seq_one_letter_code
_entity_poly.pdbx_strand_id
1 'polypeptide(L)'
;MALTREHGAEQPYWPLGPFKLRLPFIHYRWEYPEMIQGLIMFVVGLAMIPLLQKYLGMPYEAALAFCVIAGIGYMLPALLGVPLVPGWITPAIPVVILFLQGFEPGPAAIKAMFALQIEVTLIFLFLGITGLGKKLVTVIPNSLKSGIIIGAGIAAMMGELKAGGRIDNTPISLIIGSIVCAYVLFSMSFKSILETNVWAKRISNFGMVPGMVLAMLVGWAVGEYPLPDIQWGITQPDFKLMWDYLVFNVGMPDASTFMLAIPTALIAYVIAFGDIVVGFTLVKRVEHLREDEKIDDNVTRVHLVTAILNGIHAFFAPWPGLAG
;
A
#
# COMPACT_ATOMS: atom_id res chain seq x y z
N MET A 1 -14.57 -7.51 24.46
CA MET A 1 -14.02 -8.80 24.07
C MET A 1 -14.34 -9.00 22.61
N ALA A 2 -13.34 -9.22 21.74
CA ALA A 2 -13.63 -9.47 20.32
C ALA A 2 -14.45 -10.77 20.18
N LEU A 3 -15.31 -10.82 19.16
CA LEU A 3 -16.08 -12.02 18.87
C LEU A 3 -15.11 -13.18 18.61
N THR A 4 -15.37 -14.32 19.23
CA THR A 4 -14.54 -15.52 19.05
C THR A 4 -14.91 -16.20 17.74
N ARG A 5 -13.91 -16.46 16.89
CA ARG A 5 -14.07 -17.26 15.69
C ARG A 5 -14.08 -18.74 16.06
N GLU A 6 -14.97 -19.51 15.45
CA GLU A 6 -14.90 -20.97 15.49
C GLU A 6 -13.70 -21.47 14.66
N HIS A 7 -13.10 -22.59 15.06
CA HIS A 7 -11.98 -23.18 14.34
C HIS A 7 -12.40 -23.57 12.92
N GLY A 8 -11.63 -23.17 11.93
CA GLY A 8 -11.93 -23.42 10.50
C GLY A 8 -13.01 -22.49 9.91
N ALA A 9 -13.57 -21.56 10.70
CA ALA A 9 -14.54 -20.61 10.22
C ALA A 9 -13.91 -19.31 9.72
N GLU A 10 -14.68 -18.54 8.96
CA GLU A 10 -14.31 -17.19 8.59
C GLU A 10 -14.39 -16.25 9.81
N GLN A 11 -13.57 -15.20 9.82
CA GLN A 11 -13.65 -14.13 10.83
C GLN A 11 -15.07 -13.56 10.89
N PRO A 12 -15.70 -13.42 12.07
CA PRO A 12 -17.03 -12.86 12.22
C PRO A 12 -17.19 -11.49 11.54
N TYR A 13 -18.38 -11.21 11.04
CA TYR A 13 -18.69 -9.95 10.37
C TYR A 13 -20.19 -9.64 10.45
N TRP A 14 -20.55 -8.39 10.20
CA TRP A 14 -21.93 -8.00 9.93
C TRP A 14 -22.14 -7.88 8.41
N PRO A 15 -23.19 -8.50 7.85
CA PRO A 15 -23.46 -8.41 6.43
C PRO A 15 -23.90 -6.99 6.03
N LEU A 16 -23.26 -6.44 5.00
CA LEU A 16 -23.57 -5.12 4.44
C LEU A 16 -23.59 -5.22 2.90
N GLY A 17 -24.65 -5.81 2.36
CA GLY A 17 -24.74 -6.09 0.92
C GLY A 17 -23.57 -6.96 0.43
N PRO A 18 -22.75 -6.50 -0.54
CA PRO A 18 -21.60 -7.24 -1.04
C PRO A 18 -20.40 -7.20 -0.07
N PHE A 19 -20.47 -6.39 0.99
CA PHE A 19 -19.39 -6.17 1.94
C PHE A 19 -19.60 -6.96 3.24
N LYS A 20 -18.51 -7.17 3.97
CA LYS A 20 -18.48 -7.81 5.28
C LYS A 20 -17.93 -6.81 6.29
N LEU A 21 -18.82 -6.11 7.00
CA LEU A 21 -18.40 -5.10 7.97
C LEU A 21 -17.72 -5.76 9.17
N ARG A 22 -16.45 -5.37 9.40
CA ARG A 22 -15.63 -5.82 10.53
C ARG A 22 -15.05 -4.61 11.25
N LEU A 23 -15.36 -4.47 12.51
CA LEU A 23 -14.90 -3.35 13.33
C LEU A 23 -13.74 -3.77 14.24
N PRO A 24 -12.75 -2.90 14.43
CA PRO A 24 -11.69 -3.10 15.42
C PRO A 24 -12.30 -3.35 16.81
N PHE A 25 -11.66 -4.17 17.62
CA PHE A 25 -12.06 -4.56 18.98
C PHE A 25 -13.36 -5.36 19.09
N ILE A 26 -14.23 -5.38 18.08
CA ILE A 26 -15.45 -6.20 18.02
C ILE A 26 -15.15 -7.49 17.25
N HIS A 27 -14.64 -7.38 16.05
CA HIS A 27 -14.36 -8.52 15.16
C HIS A 27 -12.88 -8.85 15.10
N TYR A 28 -11.99 -7.86 15.26
CA TYR A 28 -10.55 -8.04 15.28
C TYR A 28 -10.00 -7.96 16.69
N ARG A 29 -9.05 -8.85 17.01
CA ARG A 29 -8.27 -8.78 18.24
C ARG A 29 -7.13 -7.79 18.07
N TRP A 30 -6.68 -7.24 19.19
CA TRP A 30 -5.47 -6.44 19.25
C TRP A 30 -4.26 -7.38 19.35
N GLU A 31 -3.35 -7.30 18.39
CA GLU A 31 -2.10 -8.08 18.37
C GLU A 31 -0.89 -7.16 18.21
N TYR A 32 0.07 -7.27 19.11
CA TYR A 32 1.25 -6.39 19.11
C TYR A 32 2.10 -6.48 17.85
N PRO A 33 2.40 -7.67 17.26
CA PRO A 33 3.18 -7.74 16.04
C PRO A 33 2.52 -7.01 14.87
N GLU A 34 1.20 -7.14 14.73
CA GLU A 34 0.41 -6.46 13.68
C GLU A 34 0.39 -4.95 13.88
N MET A 35 0.25 -4.49 15.13
CA MET A 35 0.32 -3.08 15.47
C MET A 35 1.68 -2.47 15.08
N ILE A 36 2.78 -3.14 15.40
CA ILE A 36 4.13 -2.65 15.07
C ILE A 36 4.34 -2.63 13.56
N GLN A 37 3.89 -3.67 12.84
CA GLN A 37 3.94 -3.68 11.38
C GLN A 37 3.10 -2.55 10.78
N GLY A 38 1.89 -2.32 11.32
CA GLY A 38 1.03 -1.21 10.92
C GLY A 38 1.68 0.16 11.14
N LEU A 39 2.34 0.35 12.29
CA LEU A 39 3.08 1.58 12.59
C LEU A 39 4.23 1.78 11.60
N ILE A 40 4.98 0.73 11.28
CA ILE A 40 6.07 0.81 10.29
C ILE A 40 5.53 1.14 8.92
N MET A 41 4.44 0.51 8.49
CA MET A 41 3.79 0.82 7.22
C MET A 41 3.29 2.26 7.16
N PHE A 42 2.78 2.79 8.28
CA PHE A 42 2.43 4.21 8.37
C PHE A 42 3.66 5.11 8.20
N VAL A 43 4.77 4.83 8.89
CA VAL A 43 6.02 5.58 8.75
C VAL A 43 6.54 5.52 7.30
N VAL A 44 6.49 4.35 6.67
CA VAL A 44 6.83 4.19 5.24
C VAL A 44 5.89 5.03 4.36
N GLY A 45 4.62 5.11 4.72
CA GLY A 45 3.64 5.97 4.03
C GLY A 45 4.01 7.46 4.06
N LEU A 46 4.68 7.94 5.11
CA LEU A 46 5.16 9.33 5.18
C LEU A 46 6.24 9.66 4.13
N ALA A 47 6.86 8.65 3.50
CA ALA A 47 7.75 8.86 2.35
C ALA A 47 7.05 9.50 1.14
N MET A 48 5.72 9.57 1.13
CA MET A 48 4.96 10.34 0.15
C MET A 48 5.07 11.85 0.32
N ILE A 49 5.37 12.36 1.53
CA ILE A 49 5.44 13.80 1.81
C ILE A 49 6.35 14.55 0.83
N PRO A 50 7.61 14.13 0.59
CA PRO A 50 8.47 14.80 -0.39
C PRO A 50 7.90 14.81 -1.81
N LEU A 51 7.15 13.77 -2.20
CA LEU A 51 6.51 13.71 -3.52
C LEU A 51 5.34 14.70 -3.61
N LEU A 52 4.51 14.79 -2.56
CA LEU A 52 3.41 15.74 -2.47
C LEU A 52 3.92 17.19 -2.50
N GLN A 53 5.01 17.47 -1.77
CA GLN A 53 5.67 18.77 -1.78
C GLN A 53 6.18 19.13 -3.18
N LYS A 54 6.91 18.20 -3.82
CA LYS A 54 7.56 18.44 -5.10
C LYS A 54 6.58 18.56 -6.27
N TYR A 55 5.61 17.66 -6.34
CA TYR A 55 4.73 17.53 -7.52
C TYR A 55 3.36 18.18 -7.35
N LEU A 56 2.84 18.27 -6.13
CA LEU A 56 1.58 18.96 -5.86
C LEU A 56 1.77 20.34 -5.22
N GLY A 57 3.01 20.73 -4.89
CA GLY A 57 3.32 22.03 -4.29
C GLY A 57 2.80 22.20 -2.87
N MET A 58 2.50 21.11 -2.15
CA MET A 58 1.98 21.17 -0.78
C MET A 58 3.09 21.53 0.22
N PRO A 59 2.86 22.40 1.22
CA PRO A 59 3.76 22.52 2.37
C PRO A 59 3.74 21.26 3.23
N TYR A 60 4.77 21.08 4.06
CA TYR A 60 4.98 19.85 4.84
C TYR A 60 3.78 19.47 5.71
N GLU A 61 3.21 20.45 6.44
CA GLU A 61 2.09 20.23 7.37
C GLU A 61 0.81 19.81 6.65
N ALA A 62 0.56 20.37 5.46
CA ALA A 62 -0.54 19.96 4.60
C ALA A 62 -0.32 18.57 4.02
N ALA A 63 0.89 18.25 3.57
CA ALA A 63 1.26 16.93 3.08
C ALA A 63 1.19 15.86 4.19
N LEU A 64 1.55 16.22 5.43
CA LEU A 64 1.38 15.36 6.60
C LEU A 64 -0.10 15.09 6.88
N ALA A 65 -0.94 16.12 6.85
CA ALA A 65 -2.39 15.97 7.00
C ALA A 65 -2.99 15.07 5.90
N PHE A 66 -2.52 15.22 4.66
CA PHE A 66 -2.89 14.35 3.55
C PHE A 66 -2.53 12.88 3.84
N CYS A 67 -1.32 12.60 4.31
CA CYS A 67 -0.91 11.24 4.65
C CYS A 67 -1.73 10.64 5.79
N VAL A 68 -2.14 11.44 6.78
CA VAL A 68 -3.02 11.00 7.87
C VAL A 68 -4.41 10.62 7.33
N ILE A 69 -5.01 11.46 6.49
CA ILE A 69 -6.32 11.17 5.86
C ILE A 69 -6.24 9.92 4.98
N ALA A 70 -5.20 9.80 4.17
CA ALA A 70 -4.97 8.61 3.35
C ALA A 70 -4.84 7.35 4.23
N GLY A 71 -4.07 7.42 5.32
CA GLY A 71 -3.91 6.33 6.27
C GLY A 71 -5.23 5.89 6.92
N ILE A 72 -6.10 6.84 7.27
CA ILE A 72 -7.45 6.54 7.77
C ILE A 72 -8.27 5.85 6.67
N GLY A 73 -8.23 6.34 5.44
CA GLY A 73 -8.91 5.73 4.31
C GLY A 73 -8.45 4.28 4.06
N TYR A 74 -7.18 3.98 4.25
CA TYR A 74 -6.64 2.62 4.13
C TYR A 74 -7.14 1.62 5.19
N MET A 75 -7.89 2.05 6.20
CA MET A 75 -8.62 1.12 7.07
C MET A 75 -9.85 0.52 6.38
N LEU A 76 -10.37 1.18 5.35
CA LEU A 76 -11.64 0.81 4.70
C LEU A 76 -11.65 -0.61 4.13
N PRO A 77 -10.59 -1.10 3.42
CA PRO A 77 -10.56 -2.47 2.94
C PRO A 77 -10.72 -3.52 4.05
N ALA A 78 -10.01 -3.37 5.15
CA ALA A 78 -10.13 -4.26 6.30
C ALA A 78 -11.53 -4.17 6.93
N LEU A 79 -12.08 -2.97 7.06
CA LEU A 79 -13.43 -2.75 7.60
C LEU A 79 -14.52 -3.38 6.73
N LEU A 80 -14.33 -3.41 5.41
CA LEU A 80 -15.30 -3.96 4.45
C LEU A 80 -15.02 -5.40 4.03
N GLY A 81 -14.10 -6.08 4.72
CA GLY A 81 -13.87 -7.52 4.59
C GLY A 81 -13.00 -7.90 3.39
N VAL A 82 -12.04 -7.07 3.03
CA VAL A 82 -10.99 -7.38 2.05
C VAL A 82 -9.76 -7.89 2.80
N PRO A 83 -9.27 -9.11 2.51
CA PRO A 83 -8.14 -9.72 3.21
C PRO A 83 -6.78 -9.35 2.59
N LEU A 84 -6.66 -8.20 1.97
CA LEU A 84 -5.46 -7.72 1.31
C LEU A 84 -4.94 -6.47 2.01
N VAL A 85 -3.64 -6.24 1.93
CA VAL A 85 -3.00 -5.08 2.57
C VAL A 85 -3.27 -3.82 1.75
N PRO A 86 -3.88 -2.78 2.33
CA PRO A 86 -4.12 -1.53 1.62
C PRO A 86 -2.89 -0.62 1.60
N GLY A 87 -2.78 0.17 0.55
CA GLY A 87 -1.69 1.15 0.41
C GLY A 87 -1.75 1.90 -0.91
N TRP A 88 -0.73 2.70 -1.17
CA TRP A 88 -0.51 3.31 -2.49
C TRP A 88 -0.27 2.23 -3.53
N ILE A 89 -0.66 2.46 -4.79
CA ILE A 89 -0.19 1.61 -5.90
C ILE A 89 1.29 1.94 -6.15
N THR A 90 2.15 1.38 -5.30
CA THR A 90 3.57 1.75 -5.25
C THR A 90 4.28 1.60 -6.60
N PRO A 91 4.08 0.51 -7.38
CA PRO A 91 4.72 0.39 -8.69
C PRO A 91 4.20 1.39 -9.73
N ALA A 92 3.03 2.01 -9.50
CA ALA A 92 2.50 3.05 -10.38
C ALA A 92 3.04 4.46 -10.06
N ILE A 93 3.73 4.67 -8.93
CA ILE A 93 4.26 5.99 -8.54
C ILE A 93 5.09 6.63 -9.68
N PRO A 94 6.04 5.94 -10.34
CA PRO A 94 6.81 6.55 -11.43
C PRO A 94 5.93 7.02 -12.59
N VAL A 95 4.88 6.29 -12.92
CA VAL A 95 3.93 6.64 -14.01
C VAL A 95 3.10 7.86 -13.62
N VAL A 96 2.63 7.91 -12.38
CA VAL A 96 1.91 9.06 -11.82
C VAL A 96 2.80 10.31 -11.80
N ILE A 97 4.05 10.16 -11.39
CA ILE A 97 5.04 11.26 -11.40
C ILE A 97 5.26 11.77 -12.82
N LEU A 98 5.44 10.87 -13.80
CA LEU A 98 5.63 11.26 -15.20
C LEU A 98 4.43 12.05 -15.72
N PHE A 99 3.21 11.64 -15.38
CA PHE A 99 2.00 12.38 -15.72
C PHE A 99 1.97 13.76 -15.08
N LEU A 100 2.30 13.87 -13.78
CA LEU A 100 2.31 15.14 -13.05
C LEU A 100 3.38 16.11 -13.52
N GLN A 101 4.49 15.63 -14.07
CA GLN A 101 5.54 16.49 -14.66
C GLN A 101 5.05 17.33 -15.85
N GLY A 102 3.90 16.99 -16.44
CA GLY A 102 3.23 17.78 -17.47
C GLY A 102 2.45 18.98 -16.92
N PHE A 103 2.41 19.20 -15.59
CA PHE A 103 1.66 20.26 -14.94
C PHE A 103 2.54 21.03 -13.95
N GLU A 104 2.31 22.34 -13.84
CA GLU A 104 2.95 23.14 -12.81
C GLU A 104 2.47 22.71 -11.41
N PRO A 105 3.40 22.53 -10.44
CA PRO A 105 3.03 22.23 -9.06
C PRO A 105 2.04 23.25 -8.49
N GLY A 106 1.04 22.78 -7.76
CA GLY A 106 -0.05 23.61 -7.23
C GLY A 106 -1.38 23.28 -7.89
N PRO A 107 -2.25 24.29 -8.16
CA PRO A 107 -3.62 24.07 -8.60
C PRO A 107 -3.76 23.19 -9.85
N ALA A 108 -2.87 23.34 -10.84
CA ALA A 108 -2.92 22.54 -12.07
C ALA A 108 -2.63 21.06 -11.80
N ALA A 109 -1.57 20.77 -11.05
CA ALA A 109 -1.19 19.42 -10.69
C ALA A 109 -2.23 18.74 -9.76
N ILE A 110 -2.86 19.51 -8.86
CA ILE A 110 -3.92 19.01 -7.98
C ILE A 110 -5.16 18.61 -8.81
N LYS A 111 -5.57 19.44 -9.78
CA LYS A 111 -6.65 19.10 -10.70
C LYS A 111 -6.32 17.86 -11.53
N ALA A 112 -5.09 17.75 -12.04
CA ALA A 112 -4.64 16.58 -12.78
C ALA A 112 -4.65 15.31 -11.92
N MET A 113 -4.21 15.40 -10.68
CA MET A 113 -4.23 14.27 -9.72
C MET A 113 -5.66 13.86 -9.38
N PHE A 114 -6.56 14.83 -9.17
CA PHE A 114 -7.98 14.53 -8.96
C PHE A 114 -8.60 13.81 -10.16
N ALA A 115 -8.35 14.31 -11.40
CA ALA A 115 -8.84 13.69 -12.61
C ALA A 115 -8.34 12.22 -12.72
N LEU A 116 -7.05 12.01 -12.54
CA LEU A 116 -6.45 10.67 -12.53
C LEU A 116 -7.11 9.75 -11.49
N GLN A 117 -7.33 10.26 -10.29
CA GLN A 117 -7.93 9.50 -9.20
C GLN A 117 -9.39 9.10 -9.50
N ILE A 118 -10.16 10.00 -10.10
CA ILE A 118 -11.55 9.72 -10.53
C ILE A 118 -11.56 8.67 -11.64
N GLU A 119 -10.66 8.75 -12.62
CA GLU A 119 -10.56 7.75 -13.69
C GLU A 119 -10.22 6.36 -13.13
N VAL A 120 -9.27 6.27 -12.22
CA VAL A 120 -8.95 5.01 -11.52
C VAL A 120 -10.17 4.50 -10.76
N THR A 121 -10.89 5.38 -10.06
CA THR A 121 -12.14 5.04 -9.35
C THR A 121 -13.17 4.43 -10.30
N LEU A 122 -13.41 5.07 -11.46
CA LEU A 122 -14.39 4.61 -12.44
C LEU A 122 -14.01 3.26 -13.05
N ILE A 123 -12.73 3.02 -13.31
CA ILE A 123 -12.26 1.72 -13.82
C ILE A 123 -12.54 0.63 -12.80
N PHE A 124 -12.15 0.81 -11.53
CA PHE A 124 -12.42 -0.17 -10.47
C PHE A 124 -13.92 -0.38 -10.24
N LEU A 125 -14.71 0.69 -10.25
CA LEU A 125 -16.15 0.63 -10.07
C LEU A 125 -16.83 -0.16 -11.20
N PHE A 126 -16.48 0.16 -12.45
CA PHE A 126 -17.02 -0.53 -13.62
C PHE A 126 -16.70 -2.02 -13.57
N LEU A 127 -15.47 -2.39 -13.32
CA LEU A 127 -15.04 -3.79 -13.24
C LEU A 127 -15.62 -4.52 -12.04
N GLY A 128 -15.84 -3.83 -10.94
CA GLY A 128 -16.50 -4.35 -9.74
C GLY A 128 -17.99 -4.63 -9.97
N ILE A 129 -18.73 -3.66 -10.52
CA ILE A 129 -20.18 -3.79 -10.75
C ILE A 129 -20.47 -4.83 -11.82
N THR A 130 -19.71 -4.83 -12.91
CA THR A 130 -19.90 -5.79 -14.03
C THR A 130 -19.39 -7.20 -13.72
N GLY A 131 -18.61 -7.38 -12.66
CA GLY A 131 -17.92 -8.64 -12.35
C GLY A 131 -16.81 -9.01 -13.33
N LEU A 132 -16.47 -8.12 -14.27
CA LEU A 132 -15.39 -8.35 -15.24
C LEU A 132 -14.03 -8.47 -14.57
N GLY A 133 -13.80 -7.78 -13.44
CA GLY A 133 -12.58 -7.92 -12.66
C GLY A 133 -12.35 -9.38 -12.23
N LYS A 134 -13.39 -10.06 -11.73
CA LYS A 134 -13.32 -11.49 -11.40
C LYS A 134 -13.03 -12.33 -12.65
N LYS A 135 -13.68 -12.03 -13.77
CA LYS A 135 -13.45 -12.75 -15.04
C LYS A 135 -12.00 -12.59 -15.52
N LEU A 136 -11.43 -11.39 -15.42
CA LEU A 136 -10.03 -11.14 -15.76
C LEU A 136 -9.08 -12.01 -14.91
N VAL A 137 -9.27 -12.05 -13.59
CA VAL A 137 -8.42 -12.88 -12.68
C VAL A 137 -8.56 -14.38 -13.02
N THR A 138 -9.74 -14.85 -13.42
CA THR A 138 -9.96 -16.27 -13.71
C THR A 138 -9.47 -16.68 -15.09
N VAL A 139 -9.54 -15.80 -16.10
CA VAL A 139 -9.11 -16.09 -17.47
C VAL A 139 -7.58 -16.08 -17.61
N ILE A 140 -6.87 -15.31 -16.77
CA ILE A 140 -5.42 -15.25 -16.84
C ILE A 140 -4.80 -16.59 -16.43
N PRO A 141 -3.99 -17.22 -17.31
CA PRO A 141 -3.31 -18.47 -16.99
C PRO A 141 -2.34 -18.33 -15.81
N ASN A 142 -2.15 -19.41 -15.06
CA ASN A 142 -1.21 -19.41 -13.92
C ASN A 142 0.22 -19.06 -14.32
N SER A 143 0.66 -19.43 -15.52
CA SER A 143 1.96 -19.05 -16.06
C SER A 143 2.12 -17.53 -16.20
N LEU A 144 1.06 -16.82 -16.67
CA LEU A 144 1.07 -15.37 -16.78
C LEU A 144 1.03 -14.71 -15.38
N LYS A 145 0.24 -15.25 -14.45
CA LYS A 145 0.25 -14.79 -13.03
C LYS A 145 1.63 -14.90 -12.42
N SER A 146 2.31 -16.03 -12.62
CA SER A 146 3.69 -16.24 -12.16
C SER A 146 4.66 -15.26 -12.83
N GLY A 147 4.50 -15.02 -14.13
CA GLY A 147 5.28 -14.04 -14.88
C GLY A 147 5.11 -12.61 -14.34
N ILE A 148 3.89 -12.22 -13.99
CA ILE A 148 3.59 -10.91 -13.38
C ILE A 148 4.29 -10.78 -12.02
N ILE A 149 4.21 -11.81 -11.17
CA ILE A 149 4.85 -11.82 -9.84
C ILE A 149 6.37 -11.69 -9.97
N ILE A 150 6.98 -12.51 -10.84
CA ILE A 150 8.42 -12.48 -11.08
C ILE A 150 8.83 -11.12 -11.67
N GLY A 151 8.08 -10.62 -12.66
CA GLY A 151 8.32 -9.33 -13.30
C GLY A 151 8.24 -8.17 -12.31
N ALA A 152 7.25 -8.15 -11.44
CA ALA A 152 7.11 -7.14 -10.39
C ALA A 152 8.28 -7.20 -9.40
N GLY A 153 8.71 -8.39 -8.97
CA GLY A 153 9.87 -8.56 -8.11
C GLY A 153 11.17 -8.08 -8.77
N ILE A 154 11.39 -8.42 -10.04
CA ILE A 154 12.56 -7.96 -10.80
C ILE A 154 12.50 -6.44 -10.96
N ALA A 155 11.36 -5.86 -11.33
CA ALA A 155 11.19 -4.41 -11.50
C ALA A 155 11.48 -3.65 -10.20
N ALA A 156 11.01 -4.16 -9.05
CA ALA A 156 11.31 -3.58 -7.74
C ALA A 156 12.82 -3.60 -7.45
N MET A 157 13.49 -4.74 -7.65
CA MET A 157 14.94 -4.86 -7.48
C MET A 157 15.70 -3.93 -8.42
N MET A 158 15.33 -3.90 -9.70
CA MET A 158 15.96 -3.01 -10.70
C MET A 158 15.77 -1.53 -10.35
N GLY A 159 14.66 -1.17 -9.74
CA GLY A 159 14.41 0.19 -9.24
C GLY A 159 15.46 0.64 -8.23
N GLU A 160 15.88 -0.26 -7.35
CA GLU A 160 16.89 0.01 -6.31
C GLU A 160 18.33 -0.12 -6.79
N LEU A 161 18.57 -0.97 -7.79
CA LEU A 161 19.91 -1.29 -8.30
C LEU A 161 20.35 -0.45 -9.51
N LYS A 162 19.43 0.29 -10.15
CA LYS A 162 19.76 1.18 -11.28
C LYS A 162 20.48 2.43 -10.81
N ALA A 163 21.15 3.13 -11.75
CA ALA A 163 21.76 4.43 -11.48
C ALA A 163 20.72 5.42 -10.90
N GLY A 164 21.07 6.08 -9.79
CA GLY A 164 20.18 6.93 -9.01
C GLY A 164 19.26 6.17 -8.04
N GLY A 165 19.34 4.84 -7.98
CA GLY A 165 18.69 4.01 -6.96
C GLY A 165 19.42 4.03 -5.63
N ARG A 166 18.91 3.27 -4.65
CA ARG A 166 19.53 3.23 -3.31
C ARG A 166 20.93 2.64 -3.30
N ILE A 167 21.24 1.77 -4.27
CA ILE A 167 22.57 1.15 -4.37
C ILE A 167 23.70 2.19 -4.52
N ASP A 168 23.41 3.34 -5.12
CA ASP A 168 24.43 4.39 -5.30
C ASP A 168 24.65 5.19 -4.03
N ASN A 169 23.64 5.33 -3.16
CA ASN A 169 23.69 6.18 -1.98
C ASN A 169 23.89 5.39 -0.69
N THR A 170 23.34 4.19 -0.61
CA THR A 170 23.31 3.37 0.63
C THR A 170 23.58 1.89 0.34
N PRO A 171 24.72 1.55 -0.33
CA PRO A 171 24.98 0.18 -0.79
C PRO A 171 25.14 -0.83 0.36
N ILE A 172 25.85 -0.46 1.42
CA ILE A 172 26.17 -1.38 2.52
C ILE A 172 24.91 -1.71 3.31
N SER A 173 24.15 -0.71 3.72
CA SER A 173 22.90 -0.90 4.45
C SER A 173 21.85 -1.65 3.62
N LEU A 174 21.75 -1.34 2.31
CA LEU A 174 20.84 -2.05 1.39
C LEU A 174 21.20 -3.53 1.29
N ILE A 175 22.48 -3.87 1.07
CA ILE A 175 22.94 -5.25 0.92
C ILE A 175 22.74 -6.02 2.23
N ILE A 176 23.19 -5.49 3.37
CA ILE A 176 23.09 -6.18 4.67
C ILE A 176 21.64 -6.37 5.06
N GLY A 177 20.79 -5.32 4.93
CA GLY A 177 19.37 -5.41 5.21
C GLY A 177 18.67 -6.46 4.34
N SER A 178 18.98 -6.48 3.04
CA SER A 178 18.43 -7.47 2.09
C SER A 178 18.83 -8.90 2.42
N ILE A 179 20.10 -9.13 2.77
CA ILE A 179 20.60 -10.46 3.18
C ILE A 179 19.88 -10.94 4.44
N VAL A 180 19.71 -10.07 5.45
CA VAL A 180 19.04 -10.43 6.69
C VAL A 180 17.55 -10.70 6.45
N CYS A 181 16.87 -9.86 5.66
CA CYS A 181 15.50 -10.11 5.27
C CYS A 181 15.35 -11.44 4.53
N ALA A 182 16.23 -11.72 3.57
CA ALA A 182 16.21 -12.98 2.82
C ALA A 182 16.48 -14.19 3.75
N TYR A 183 17.40 -14.07 4.70
CA TYR A 183 17.68 -15.10 5.67
C TYR A 183 16.46 -15.38 6.57
N VAL A 184 15.85 -14.34 7.13
CA VAL A 184 14.68 -14.48 8.02
C VAL A 184 13.47 -15.06 7.28
N LEU A 185 13.22 -14.63 6.03
CA LEU A 185 12.03 -15.04 5.29
C LEU A 185 12.16 -16.37 4.55
N PHE A 186 13.35 -16.69 4.03
CA PHE A 186 13.50 -17.81 3.09
C PHE A 186 14.45 -18.92 3.56
N SER A 187 15.30 -18.69 4.58
CA SER A 187 16.31 -19.68 4.99
C SER A 187 15.69 -20.88 5.69
N MET A 188 16.02 -22.08 5.21
CA MET A 188 15.67 -23.34 5.89
C MET A 188 16.38 -23.48 7.24
N SER A 189 17.62 -22.97 7.34
CA SER A 189 18.38 -22.93 8.59
C SER A 189 17.67 -22.08 9.64
N PHE A 190 17.15 -20.91 9.26
CA PHE A 190 16.38 -20.07 10.18
C PHE A 190 15.07 -20.77 10.61
N LYS A 191 14.38 -21.45 9.70
CA LYS A 191 13.19 -22.24 10.03
C LYS A 191 13.45 -23.31 11.08
N SER A 192 14.57 -24.01 11.01
CA SER A 192 14.93 -25.01 12.03
C SER A 192 15.22 -24.37 13.40
N ILE A 193 15.77 -23.14 13.42
CA ILE A 193 15.97 -22.39 14.66
C ILE A 193 14.63 -21.97 15.29
N LEU A 194 13.60 -21.69 14.48
CA LEU A 194 12.27 -21.34 14.99
C LEU A 194 11.63 -22.46 15.84
N GLU A 195 11.94 -23.72 15.54
CA GLU A 195 11.41 -24.87 16.28
C GLU A 195 11.97 -24.96 17.71
N THR A 196 13.20 -24.49 17.92
CA THR A 196 13.93 -24.64 19.17
C THR A 196 14.09 -23.37 19.98
N ASN A 197 13.99 -22.20 19.33
CA ASN A 197 14.30 -20.91 19.94
C ASN A 197 13.08 -19.97 19.98
N VAL A 198 12.60 -19.71 21.20
CA VAL A 198 11.44 -18.82 21.45
C VAL A 198 11.70 -17.39 20.97
N TRP A 199 12.93 -16.88 21.09
CA TRP A 199 13.27 -15.53 20.64
C TRP A 199 13.26 -15.42 19.11
N ALA A 200 13.80 -16.41 18.42
CA ALA A 200 13.75 -16.49 16.97
C ALA A 200 12.31 -16.49 16.47
N LYS A 201 11.43 -17.28 17.13
CA LYS A 201 10.01 -17.31 16.84
C LYS A 201 9.32 -15.94 17.03
N ARG A 202 9.67 -15.23 18.12
CA ARG A 202 9.16 -13.87 18.34
C ARG A 202 9.62 -12.89 17.26
N ILE A 203 10.92 -12.95 16.90
CA ILE A 203 11.51 -12.10 15.86
C ILE A 203 10.86 -12.38 14.50
N SER A 204 10.60 -13.64 14.16
CA SER A 204 9.98 -14.00 12.87
C SER A 204 8.56 -13.44 12.70
N ASN A 205 7.84 -13.20 13.80
CA ASN A 205 6.52 -12.58 13.76
C ASN A 205 6.53 -11.12 13.24
N PHE A 206 7.70 -10.47 13.29
CA PHE A 206 7.88 -9.13 12.75
C PHE A 206 8.27 -9.09 11.27
N GLY A 207 8.35 -10.24 10.60
CA GLY A 207 8.63 -10.34 9.16
C GLY A 207 9.95 -9.66 8.75
N MET A 208 9.87 -8.61 7.93
CA MET A 208 11.05 -7.88 7.41
C MET A 208 11.62 -6.84 8.39
N VAL A 209 10.89 -6.50 9.45
CA VAL A 209 11.27 -5.42 10.39
C VAL A 209 12.69 -5.56 10.95
N PRO A 210 13.14 -6.77 11.38
CA PRO A 210 14.49 -6.91 11.90
C PRO A 210 15.57 -6.54 10.88
N GLY A 211 15.38 -6.89 9.60
CA GLY A 211 16.30 -6.53 8.53
C GLY A 211 16.29 -5.01 8.24
N MET A 212 15.13 -4.37 8.30
CA MET A 212 15.00 -2.91 8.13
C MET A 212 15.70 -2.15 9.27
N VAL A 213 15.48 -2.57 10.51
CA VAL A 213 16.14 -1.96 11.68
C VAL A 213 17.66 -2.13 11.59
N LEU A 214 18.12 -3.32 11.21
CA LEU A 214 19.56 -3.57 11.06
C LEU A 214 20.14 -2.73 9.91
N ALA A 215 19.47 -2.61 8.77
CA ALA A 215 19.89 -1.76 7.67
C ALA A 215 20.05 -0.30 8.12
N MET A 216 19.11 0.22 8.90
CA MET A 216 19.16 1.56 9.45
C MET A 216 20.35 1.74 10.39
N LEU A 217 20.56 0.81 11.33
CA LEU A 217 21.67 0.89 12.28
C LEU A 217 23.02 0.80 11.58
N VAL A 218 23.15 -0.09 10.59
CA VAL A 218 24.37 -0.21 9.78
C VAL A 218 24.60 1.05 8.96
N GLY A 219 23.58 1.59 8.30
CA GLY A 219 23.69 2.80 7.50
C GLY A 219 24.17 4.01 8.33
N TRP A 220 23.72 4.14 9.56
CA TRP A 220 24.24 5.15 10.50
C TRP A 220 25.69 4.86 10.91
N ALA A 221 26.01 3.61 11.20
CA ALA A 221 27.34 3.23 11.65
C ALA A 221 28.42 3.45 10.57
N VAL A 222 28.07 3.24 9.30
CA VAL A 222 28.98 3.41 8.15
C VAL A 222 28.89 4.80 7.50
N GLY A 223 28.01 5.68 8.00
CA GLY A 223 27.84 7.03 7.47
C GLY A 223 27.06 7.14 6.17
N GLU A 224 26.36 6.09 5.74
CA GLU A 224 25.45 6.11 4.58
C GLU A 224 24.21 6.95 4.84
N TYR A 225 23.72 6.97 6.09
CA TYR A 225 22.65 7.85 6.52
C TYR A 225 23.20 8.94 7.46
N PRO A 226 22.77 10.19 7.27
CA PRO A 226 23.05 11.22 8.27
C PRO A 226 22.38 10.84 9.59
N LEU A 227 23.01 11.17 10.70
CA LEU A 227 22.32 11.07 11.98
C LEU A 227 21.09 11.98 11.95
N PRO A 228 19.92 11.48 12.36
CA PRO A 228 18.72 12.29 12.32
C PRO A 228 18.88 13.51 13.23
N ASP A 229 18.63 14.69 12.68
CA ASP A 229 18.47 15.90 13.48
C ASP A 229 17.10 15.83 14.16
N ILE A 230 17.10 15.30 15.39
CA ILE A 230 15.87 15.09 16.14
C ILE A 230 15.40 16.42 16.69
N GLN A 231 14.47 17.03 16.02
CA GLN A 231 13.74 18.18 16.55
C GLN A 231 12.68 17.66 17.53
N TRP A 232 12.89 17.90 18.81
CA TRP A 232 11.97 17.50 19.86
C TRP A 232 10.68 18.31 19.77
N GLY A 233 9.56 17.63 19.58
CA GLY A 233 8.26 18.24 19.46
C GLY A 233 7.30 17.33 18.70
N ILE A 234 6.06 17.78 18.59
CA ILE A 234 5.04 17.11 17.79
C ILE A 234 4.68 18.05 16.65
N THR A 235 5.06 17.68 15.42
CA THR A 235 4.56 18.36 14.23
C THR A 235 3.09 17.98 14.06
N GLN A 236 2.21 18.98 14.14
CA GLN A 236 0.78 18.75 13.96
C GLN A 236 0.44 18.84 12.47
N PRO A 237 -0.37 17.86 11.96
CA PRO A 237 -0.92 17.97 10.63
C PRO A 237 -1.88 19.17 10.55
N ASP A 238 -1.70 20.01 9.54
CA ASP A 238 -2.58 21.17 9.32
C ASP A 238 -3.68 20.81 8.30
N PHE A 239 -4.82 20.35 8.81
CA PHE A 239 -5.98 20.00 7.98
C PHE A 239 -6.65 21.22 7.32
N LYS A 240 -6.53 22.41 7.93
CA LYS A 240 -7.05 23.63 7.36
C LYS A 240 -6.22 24.05 6.15
N LEU A 241 -4.91 24.04 6.28
CA LEU A 241 -3.98 24.29 5.18
C LEU A 241 -4.12 23.24 4.07
N MET A 242 -4.29 21.96 4.44
CA MET A 242 -4.52 20.88 3.46
C MET A 242 -5.78 21.15 2.62
N TRP A 243 -6.85 21.72 3.22
CA TRP A 243 -8.09 22.03 2.53
C TRP A 243 -7.88 22.96 1.34
N ASP A 244 -6.91 23.87 1.42
CA ASP A 244 -6.56 24.79 0.33
C ASP A 244 -5.97 24.06 -0.90
N TYR A 245 -5.49 22.82 -0.71
CA TYR A 245 -4.95 21.94 -1.74
C TYR A 245 -5.93 20.85 -2.19
N LEU A 246 -7.19 20.94 -1.84
CA LEU A 246 -8.23 20.04 -2.33
C LEU A 246 -9.04 20.66 -3.46
N VAL A 247 -9.67 19.79 -4.25
CA VAL A 247 -10.50 20.20 -5.40
C VAL A 247 -11.63 21.15 -5.03
N PHE A 248 -12.10 21.12 -3.79
CA PHE A 248 -13.14 22.03 -3.27
C PHE A 248 -12.70 23.50 -3.28
N ASN A 249 -11.41 23.76 -3.06
CA ASN A 249 -10.86 25.12 -3.05
C ASN A 249 -10.14 25.44 -4.36
N VAL A 250 -9.40 24.48 -4.93
CA VAL A 250 -8.64 24.63 -6.18
C VAL A 250 -9.57 24.67 -7.40
N GLY A 251 -10.76 24.09 -7.31
CA GLY A 251 -11.73 23.94 -8.39
C GLY A 251 -11.56 22.64 -9.19
N MET A 252 -12.62 22.29 -9.92
CA MET A 252 -12.67 21.07 -10.72
C MET A 252 -11.76 21.15 -11.95
N PRO A 253 -11.18 20.01 -12.38
CA PRO A 253 -10.48 19.92 -13.66
C PRO A 253 -11.45 20.10 -14.83
N ASP A 254 -10.93 20.54 -15.95
CA ASP A 254 -11.66 20.58 -17.22
C ASP A 254 -11.68 19.20 -17.91
N ALA A 255 -12.50 19.07 -18.95
CA ALA A 255 -12.62 17.82 -19.70
C ALA A 255 -11.30 17.39 -20.36
N SER A 256 -10.46 18.33 -20.75
CA SER A 256 -9.17 18.03 -21.38
C SER A 256 -8.20 17.38 -20.38
N THR A 257 -8.22 17.82 -19.13
CA THR A 257 -7.42 17.22 -18.04
C THR A 257 -7.84 15.76 -17.76
N PHE A 258 -9.16 15.47 -17.77
CA PHE A 258 -9.64 14.08 -17.68
C PHE A 258 -9.16 13.26 -18.87
N MET A 259 -9.29 13.74 -20.10
CA MET A 259 -8.81 13.01 -21.28
C MET A 259 -7.31 12.71 -21.23
N LEU A 260 -6.50 13.62 -20.71
CA LEU A 260 -5.07 13.42 -20.51
C LEU A 260 -4.75 12.39 -19.43
N ALA A 261 -5.62 12.24 -18.43
CA ALA A 261 -5.44 11.28 -17.33
C ALA A 261 -5.75 9.82 -17.72
N ILE A 262 -6.62 9.58 -18.72
CA ILE A 262 -7.09 8.24 -19.11
C ILE A 262 -5.94 7.24 -19.35
N PRO A 263 -4.91 7.54 -20.17
CA PRO A 263 -3.83 6.58 -20.41
C PRO A 263 -3.10 6.20 -19.12
N THR A 264 -2.83 7.17 -18.28
CA THR A 264 -2.16 6.94 -16.97
C THR A 264 -3.03 6.13 -16.03
N ALA A 265 -4.34 6.39 -15.97
CA ALA A 265 -5.29 5.63 -15.16
C ALA A 265 -5.39 4.16 -15.62
N LEU A 266 -5.40 3.91 -16.93
CA LEU A 266 -5.39 2.55 -17.47
C LEU A 266 -4.10 1.81 -17.11
N ILE A 267 -2.93 2.46 -17.23
CA ILE A 267 -1.65 1.87 -16.85
C ILE A 267 -1.63 1.60 -15.33
N ALA A 268 -2.07 2.56 -14.52
CA ALA A 268 -2.16 2.40 -13.06
C ALA A 268 -3.06 1.22 -12.68
N TYR A 269 -4.21 1.05 -13.36
CA TYR A 269 -5.08 -0.10 -13.16
C TYR A 269 -4.39 -1.42 -13.54
N VAL A 270 -3.70 -1.50 -14.68
CA VAL A 270 -3.00 -2.73 -15.10
C VAL A 270 -1.96 -3.14 -14.08
N ILE A 271 -1.22 -2.16 -13.53
CA ILE A 271 -0.24 -2.38 -12.46
C ILE A 271 -0.94 -2.86 -11.19
N ALA A 272 -2.01 -2.16 -10.76
CA ALA A 272 -2.81 -2.53 -9.60
C ALA A 272 -3.42 -3.94 -9.73
N PHE A 273 -3.86 -4.31 -10.93
CA PHE A 273 -4.35 -5.65 -11.20
C PHE A 273 -3.28 -6.72 -10.96
N GLY A 274 -2.02 -6.44 -11.30
CA GLY A 274 -0.89 -7.30 -10.96
C GLY A 274 -0.77 -7.53 -9.45
N ASP A 275 -0.85 -6.46 -8.66
CA ASP A 275 -0.80 -6.52 -7.20
C ASP A 275 -1.98 -7.31 -6.61
N ILE A 276 -3.21 -7.13 -7.14
CA ILE A 276 -4.38 -7.93 -6.74
C ILE A 276 -4.12 -9.43 -6.98
N VAL A 277 -3.56 -9.79 -8.14
CA VAL A 277 -3.25 -11.19 -8.47
C VAL A 277 -2.20 -11.76 -7.51
N VAL A 278 -1.17 -10.97 -7.21
CA VAL A 278 -0.12 -11.34 -6.24
C VAL A 278 -0.73 -11.51 -4.85
N GLY A 279 -1.50 -10.53 -4.38
CA GLY A 279 -2.14 -10.55 -3.08
C GLY A 279 -3.01 -11.78 -2.88
N PHE A 280 -3.90 -12.09 -3.83
CA PHE A 280 -4.72 -13.30 -3.76
C PHE A 280 -3.90 -14.60 -3.79
N THR A 281 -2.81 -14.64 -4.54
CA THR A 281 -1.94 -15.82 -4.59
C THR A 281 -1.28 -16.05 -3.23
N LEU A 282 -0.83 -14.99 -2.57
CA LEU A 282 -0.24 -15.06 -1.23
C LEU A 282 -1.28 -15.44 -0.18
N VAL A 283 -2.47 -14.84 -0.22
CA VAL A 283 -3.58 -15.17 0.69
C VAL A 283 -3.95 -16.65 0.60
N LYS A 284 -4.11 -17.18 -0.62
CA LYS A 284 -4.39 -18.62 -0.82
C LYS A 284 -3.29 -19.52 -0.30
N ARG A 285 -2.03 -19.11 -0.46
CA ARG A 285 -0.90 -19.86 0.09
C ARG A 285 -0.91 -19.87 1.62
N VAL A 286 -1.25 -18.75 2.24
CA VAL A 286 -1.36 -18.67 3.71
C VAL A 286 -2.55 -19.46 4.23
N GLU A 287 -3.70 -19.43 3.53
CA GLU A 287 -4.89 -20.22 3.88
C GLU A 287 -4.57 -21.71 4.01
N HIS A 288 -3.77 -22.28 3.10
CA HIS A 288 -3.34 -23.67 3.19
C HIS A 288 -2.45 -23.99 4.41
N LEU A 289 -1.84 -22.98 5.02
CA LEU A 289 -1.00 -23.13 6.21
C LEU A 289 -1.79 -22.88 7.51
N ARG A 290 -3.03 -22.39 7.40
CA ARG A 290 -3.89 -22.00 8.51
C ARG A 290 -5.18 -22.80 8.50
N GLU A 291 -5.18 -23.91 9.25
CA GLU A 291 -6.38 -24.74 9.41
C GLU A 291 -7.43 -24.09 10.32
N ASP A 292 -7.02 -23.09 11.10
CA ASP A 292 -7.86 -22.38 12.07
C ASP A 292 -8.75 -21.30 11.47
N GLU A 293 -8.50 -20.89 10.22
CA GLU A 293 -9.21 -19.77 9.59
C GLU A 293 -9.48 -20.01 8.11
N LYS A 294 -10.72 -19.73 7.69
CA LYS A 294 -11.08 -19.64 6.27
C LYS A 294 -11.03 -18.17 5.84
N ILE A 295 -10.30 -17.90 4.76
CA ILE A 295 -10.17 -16.55 4.22
C ILE A 295 -11.11 -16.39 3.00
N ASP A 296 -11.89 -15.31 2.97
CA ASP A 296 -12.79 -14.99 1.87
C ASP A 296 -12.08 -14.11 0.83
N ASP A 297 -11.74 -14.68 -0.33
CA ASP A 297 -11.00 -14.09 -1.44
C ASP A 297 -11.89 -13.49 -2.56
N ASN A 298 -12.86 -12.67 -2.21
CA ASN A 298 -13.83 -12.13 -3.16
C ASN A 298 -13.27 -10.98 -4.01
N VAL A 299 -12.86 -11.29 -5.26
CA VAL A 299 -12.30 -10.31 -6.24
C VAL A 299 -13.25 -9.15 -6.53
N THR A 300 -14.55 -9.41 -6.65
CA THR A 300 -15.55 -8.34 -6.89
C THR A 300 -15.57 -7.35 -5.72
N ARG A 301 -15.52 -7.86 -4.48
CA ARG A 301 -15.46 -7.01 -3.30
C ARG A 301 -14.19 -6.15 -3.29
N VAL A 302 -13.03 -6.71 -3.65
CA VAL A 302 -11.79 -5.93 -3.76
C VAL A 302 -11.96 -4.77 -4.72
N HIS A 303 -12.50 -4.99 -5.92
CA HIS A 303 -12.72 -3.92 -6.89
C HIS A 303 -13.68 -2.85 -6.36
N LEU A 304 -14.80 -3.25 -5.77
CA LEU A 304 -15.78 -2.30 -5.24
C LEU A 304 -15.21 -1.49 -4.06
N VAL A 305 -14.51 -2.15 -3.15
CA VAL A 305 -13.89 -1.46 -1.99
C VAL A 305 -12.77 -0.53 -2.45
N THR A 306 -11.96 -0.96 -3.43
CA THR A 306 -10.92 -0.11 -4.01
C THR A 306 -11.52 1.09 -4.74
N ALA A 307 -12.67 0.91 -5.43
CA ALA A 307 -13.40 2.03 -6.03
C ALA A 307 -13.89 3.03 -4.97
N ILE A 308 -14.48 2.55 -3.88
CA ILE A 308 -14.95 3.41 -2.78
C ILE A 308 -13.77 4.15 -2.15
N LEU A 309 -12.66 3.43 -1.86
CA LEU A 309 -11.44 4.00 -1.32
C LEU A 309 -10.90 5.13 -2.21
N ASN A 310 -10.71 4.84 -3.50
CA ASN A 310 -10.20 5.83 -4.46
C ASN A 310 -11.17 6.99 -4.66
N GLY A 311 -12.49 6.73 -4.65
CA GLY A 311 -13.51 7.77 -4.71
C GLY A 311 -13.46 8.73 -3.53
N ILE A 312 -13.30 8.22 -2.30
CA ILE A 312 -13.12 9.04 -1.11
C ILE A 312 -11.78 9.79 -1.18
N HIS A 313 -10.71 9.09 -1.53
CA HIS A 313 -9.39 9.70 -1.64
C HIS A 313 -9.33 10.79 -2.71
N ALA A 314 -10.08 10.68 -3.82
CA ALA A 314 -10.11 11.73 -4.85
C ALA A 314 -10.43 13.11 -4.25
N PHE A 315 -11.31 13.15 -3.28
CA PHE A 315 -11.76 14.40 -2.66
C PHE A 315 -10.91 14.83 -1.46
N PHE A 316 -10.28 13.90 -0.73
CA PHE A 316 -9.65 14.20 0.56
C PHE A 316 -8.15 13.88 0.62
N ALA A 317 -7.66 13.00 -0.23
CA ALA A 317 -6.25 12.64 -0.31
C ALA A 317 -5.94 12.02 -1.69
N PRO A 318 -6.04 12.81 -2.80
CA PRO A 318 -5.99 12.27 -4.15
C PRO A 318 -4.61 11.70 -4.49
N TRP A 319 -4.50 10.38 -4.38
CA TRP A 319 -3.40 9.57 -4.87
C TRP A 319 -3.88 8.12 -5.03
N PRO A 320 -3.64 7.44 -6.18
CA PRO A 320 -4.16 6.10 -6.42
C PRO A 320 -3.75 5.09 -5.36
N GLY A 321 -4.76 4.48 -4.74
CA GLY A 321 -4.62 3.47 -3.70
C GLY A 321 -5.22 2.13 -4.11
N LEU A 322 -4.84 1.08 -3.41
CA LEU A 322 -5.25 -0.30 -3.66
C LEU A 322 -5.27 -1.09 -2.35
N ALA A 323 -6.08 -2.16 -2.31
CA ALA A 323 -5.85 -3.32 -1.47
C ALA A 323 -5.34 -4.45 -2.37
N GLY A 324 -4.05 -4.81 -2.22
CA GLY A 324 -3.38 -5.76 -3.11
C GLY A 324 -2.22 -6.49 -2.44
#